data_ee7c7b4a944f39ad85c5b8a1b93d610f
#
_entry.id   ee7c7b4a944f39ad85c5b8a1b93d610f
#
_cell.length_a   1.000
_cell.length_b   1.000
_cell.length_c   1.000
_cell.angle_alpha   90.00
_cell.angle_beta   90.00
_cell.angle_gamma   90.00
#
_symmetry.space_group_name_H-M   'P 1'
#
loop_
_entity.id
_entity.type
_entity.pdbx_description
1 polymer ?
#
loop_
_entity_poly.entity_id
_entity_poly.type
_entity_poly.pdbx_seq_one_letter_code
_entity_poly.pdbx_strand_id
1 'polypeptide(L)'
;RVYIYGSHDRAGSDDFCDYVLKCWSAPVNDLNNWVCHGVTFRVKPDGDFPSDTDWTPDKNQILFAPDVVCRNGKYYLYAYIVNATGCVAVSDRPEGPFTLLSKYKYTISDEICCNGWFIDPGVLVDDDGRTYIYCGYERSFMAEVDTDTMYTIKDNSCIEHIIPITTDNDGGFDTEETLFFEACSPRKVGDTYYLIYSPKRGPRLAYATSDKPTGPFKYRGYIVDNGVDYPGGNDHGSIAQINGQWYIFYHRMTNGTIMSRRACVEKIEILPDGTIPPVEMTSLGFEDSLDPYRITEA
;
A
#
# COMPACT_ATOMS: atom_id res chain seq x y z
N ARG A 1 8.72 -17.29 0.86
CA ARG A 1 8.44 -16.41 2.00
C ARG A 1 7.36 -15.41 1.64
N VAL A 2 6.66 -14.89 2.64
CA VAL A 2 5.79 -13.72 2.56
C VAL A 2 6.57 -12.53 3.08
N TYR A 3 6.40 -11.38 2.42
CA TYR A 3 7.05 -10.14 2.80
C TYR A 3 6.01 -9.06 3.07
N ILE A 4 6.21 -8.29 4.14
CA ILE A 4 5.39 -7.12 4.48
C ILE A 4 6.27 -5.89 4.42
N TYR A 5 5.81 -4.90 3.67
CA TYR A 5 6.38 -3.56 3.60
C TYR A 5 5.34 -2.58 4.10
N GLY A 6 5.74 -1.65 4.92
CA GLY A 6 4.83 -0.66 5.47
C GLY A 6 5.55 0.58 5.93
N SER A 7 4.77 1.62 6.16
CA SER A 7 5.23 2.78 6.87
C SER A 7 5.70 2.38 8.27
N HIS A 8 6.68 3.10 8.80
CA HIS A 8 7.19 2.90 10.15
C HIS A 8 6.83 4.09 11.01
N ASP A 9 6.09 3.89 12.09
CA ASP A 9 5.76 4.96 13.02
C ASP A 9 6.85 5.11 14.08
N ARG A 10 7.25 6.35 14.37
CA ARG A 10 8.22 6.66 15.39
C ARG A 10 7.56 6.65 16.77
N ALA A 11 8.14 5.92 17.71
CA ALA A 11 7.64 5.88 19.07
C ALA A 11 7.64 7.29 19.71
N GLY A 12 6.49 7.71 20.24
CA GLY A 12 6.33 9.02 20.91
C GLY A 12 6.35 10.22 19.97
N SER A 13 6.21 10.03 18.66
CA SER A 13 6.08 11.13 17.70
C SER A 13 4.64 11.61 17.61
N ASP A 14 4.49 12.91 17.39
CA ASP A 14 3.21 13.54 17.03
C ASP A 14 2.99 13.58 15.50
N ASP A 15 3.95 13.07 14.72
CA ASP A 15 3.88 12.97 13.28
C ASP A 15 3.67 11.53 12.84
N PHE A 16 2.97 11.34 11.73
CA PHE A 16 2.91 10.04 11.03
C PHE A 16 4.28 9.63 10.51
N CYS A 17 4.51 8.33 10.49
CA CYS A 17 5.61 7.69 9.77
C CYS A 17 7.01 8.10 10.24
N ASP A 18 8.01 7.75 9.45
CA ASP A 18 9.42 7.92 9.76
C ASP A 18 10.22 8.26 8.50
N TYR A 19 11.48 8.52 8.67
CA TYR A 19 12.48 8.71 7.61
C TYR A 19 12.95 7.36 7.01
N VAL A 20 12.50 6.25 7.56
CA VAL A 20 12.91 4.90 7.16
C VAL A 20 11.71 4.01 6.87
N LEU A 21 11.90 3.05 5.98
CA LEU A 21 10.99 1.94 5.75
C LEU A 21 11.65 0.65 6.24
N LYS A 22 10.84 -0.24 6.78
CA LYS A 22 11.27 -1.56 7.24
C LYS A 22 10.54 -2.66 6.48
N CYS A 23 11.15 -3.85 6.46
CA CYS A 23 10.59 -5.04 5.86
C CYS A 23 10.57 -6.18 6.85
N TRP A 24 9.49 -6.94 6.86
CA TRP A 24 9.37 -8.18 7.62
C TRP A 24 9.05 -9.34 6.69
N SER A 25 9.46 -10.53 7.06
CA SER A 25 9.06 -11.72 6.31
C SER A 25 8.88 -12.94 7.18
N ALA A 26 8.00 -13.84 6.73
CA ALA A 26 7.80 -15.16 7.33
C ALA A 26 7.91 -16.28 6.28
N PRO A 27 8.31 -17.50 6.65
CA PRO A 27 8.16 -18.66 5.79
C PRO A 27 6.69 -18.91 5.48
N VAL A 28 6.33 -19.30 4.25
CA VAL A 28 4.93 -19.60 3.88
C VAL A 28 4.35 -20.81 4.62
N ASN A 29 5.20 -21.67 5.16
CA ASN A 29 4.82 -22.83 5.96
C ASN A 29 4.90 -22.59 7.47
N ASP A 30 5.22 -21.35 7.90
CA ASP A 30 5.26 -20.95 9.31
C ASP A 30 5.02 -19.44 9.40
N LEU A 31 3.75 -19.05 9.28
CA LEU A 31 3.33 -17.64 9.22
C LEU A 31 3.36 -16.96 10.61
N ASN A 32 3.69 -17.66 11.68
CA ASN A 32 3.92 -17.08 13.00
C ASN A 32 5.38 -16.70 13.25
N ASN A 33 6.29 -17.07 12.34
CA ASN A 33 7.73 -16.85 12.48
C ASN A 33 8.21 -15.66 11.62
N TRP A 34 7.85 -14.46 12.05
CA TRP A 34 8.24 -13.22 11.39
C TRP A 34 9.63 -12.75 11.81
N VAL A 35 10.41 -12.31 10.83
CA VAL A 35 11.74 -11.73 11.00
C VAL A 35 11.72 -10.30 10.47
N CYS A 36 12.17 -9.36 11.29
CA CYS A 36 12.45 -8.00 10.85
C CYS A 36 13.81 -7.95 10.15
N HIS A 37 13.85 -7.43 8.92
CA HIS A 37 15.08 -7.26 8.16
C HIS A 37 15.74 -5.89 8.38
N GLY A 38 15.18 -5.08 9.31
CA GLY A 38 15.68 -3.75 9.57
C GLY A 38 15.29 -2.73 8.51
N VAL A 39 16.10 -1.70 8.36
CA VAL A 39 15.87 -0.62 7.40
C VAL A 39 16.11 -1.12 5.98
N THR A 40 15.10 -1.02 5.15
CA THR A 40 15.13 -1.43 3.75
C THR A 40 15.35 -0.26 2.78
N PHE A 41 14.88 0.93 3.17
CA PHE A 41 15.04 2.18 2.42
C PHE A 41 14.87 3.40 3.36
N ARG A 42 15.44 4.56 3.01
CA ARG A 42 15.40 5.77 3.84
C ARG A 42 15.56 7.05 3.03
N VAL A 43 15.13 8.17 3.58
CA VAL A 43 15.31 9.52 3.02
C VAL A 43 16.44 10.31 3.68
N LYS A 44 16.83 9.93 4.89
CA LYS A 44 17.82 10.63 5.70
C LYS A 44 18.99 9.70 6.00
N PRO A 45 20.21 10.02 5.55
CA PRO A 45 21.38 9.28 5.99
C PRO A 45 21.50 9.41 7.49
N ASP A 46 21.59 8.29 8.13
CA ASP A 46 21.85 8.25 9.56
C ASP A 46 23.29 7.75 9.74
N GLY A 47 23.93 8.15 10.81
CA GLY A 47 25.34 7.83 11.04
C GLY A 47 25.62 6.34 11.18
N ASP A 48 24.60 5.55 11.50
CA ASP A 48 24.70 4.11 11.67
C ASP A 48 24.58 3.33 10.34
N PHE A 49 24.20 4.01 9.25
CA PHE A 49 24.05 3.42 7.91
C PHE A 49 24.94 4.16 6.91
N PRO A 50 26.15 3.72 6.72
CA PRO A 50 27.14 4.41 5.87
C PRO A 50 26.90 4.26 4.36
N SER A 51 25.88 3.52 3.93
CA SER A 51 25.57 3.38 2.51
C SER A 51 24.92 4.65 1.95
N ASP A 52 25.47 5.17 0.86
CA ASP A 52 24.94 6.31 0.13
C ASP A 52 23.95 5.91 -0.97
N THR A 53 23.56 4.64 -1.03
CA THR A 53 22.77 4.12 -2.15
C THR A 53 21.34 3.77 -1.80
N ASP A 54 21.04 3.57 -0.53
CA ASP A 54 19.74 3.12 -0.02
C ASP A 54 18.85 4.25 0.50
N TRP A 55 19.05 5.46 0.02
CA TRP A 55 18.32 6.64 0.48
C TRP A 55 18.03 7.65 -0.66
N THR A 56 17.11 8.58 -0.41
CA THR A 56 16.84 9.72 -1.28
C THR A 56 17.55 10.97 -0.76
N PRO A 57 17.87 11.94 -1.66
CA PRO A 57 18.48 13.20 -1.25
C PRO A 57 17.51 14.15 -0.53
N ASP A 58 16.25 13.78 -0.39
CA ASP A 58 15.19 14.60 0.22
C ASP A 58 15.27 14.54 1.75
N LYS A 59 16.30 15.14 2.28
CA LYS A 59 16.58 15.16 3.72
C LYS A 59 15.44 15.78 4.52
N ASN A 60 15.19 15.22 5.71
CA ASN A 60 14.15 15.65 6.64
C ASN A 60 12.71 15.49 6.10
N GLN A 61 12.51 14.76 5.01
CA GLN A 61 11.19 14.38 4.51
C GLN A 61 10.82 12.98 5.00
N ILE A 62 9.55 12.78 5.29
CA ILE A 62 9.02 11.51 5.80
C ILE A 62 8.60 10.63 4.62
N LEU A 63 8.77 9.31 4.76
CA LEU A 63 8.34 8.31 3.81
C LEU A 63 6.96 7.77 4.18
N PHE A 64 6.02 7.79 3.22
CA PHE A 64 4.68 7.23 3.37
C PHE A 64 4.51 5.97 2.52
N ALA A 65 3.65 5.09 3.00
CA ALA A 65 2.94 4.01 2.33
C ALA A 65 3.69 3.39 1.13
N PRO A 66 4.68 2.53 1.37
CA PRO A 66 5.40 1.86 0.28
C PRO A 66 4.56 0.73 -0.31
N ASP A 67 4.80 0.44 -1.60
CA ASP A 67 4.45 -0.83 -2.22
C ASP A 67 5.67 -1.43 -2.92
N VAL A 68 5.70 -2.75 -3.05
CA VAL A 68 6.81 -3.47 -3.68
C VAL A 68 6.28 -4.49 -4.68
N VAL A 69 6.81 -4.42 -5.90
CA VAL A 69 6.53 -5.42 -6.94
C VAL A 69 7.79 -6.11 -7.42
N CYS A 70 7.63 -7.36 -7.85
CA CYS A 70 8.69 -8.11 -8.50
C CYS A 70 8.48 -8.09 -10.02
N ARG A 71 9.54 -7.74 -10.77
CA ARG A 71 9.55 -7.83 -12.21
C ARG A 71 10.94 -8.27 -12.71
N ASN A 72 10.96 -9.29 -13.56
CA ASN A 72 12.20 -9.83 -14.14
C ASN A 72 13.30 -10.16 -13.11
N GLY A 73 12.88 -10.69 -11.94
CA GLY A 73 13.80 -11.07 -10.86
C GLY A 73 14.35 -9.91 -10.04
N LYS A 74 13.90 -8.69 -10.28
CA LYS A 74 14.19 -7.51 -9.48
C LYS A 74 12.95 -7.05 -8.71
N TYR A 75 13.18 -6.44 -7.55
CA TYR A 75 12.15 -5.88 -6.69
C TYR A 75 12.20 -4.36 -6.79
N TYR A 76 11.05 -3.75 -7.03
CA TYR A 76 10.90 -2.31 -7.18
C TYR A 76 10.02 -1.80 -6.04
N LEU A 77 10.58 -0.94 -5.22
CA LEU A 77 9.90 -0.28 -4.10
C LEU A 77 9.44 1.10 -4.56
N TYR A 78 8.16 1.35 -4.43
CA TYR A 78 7.51 2.63 -4.68
C TYR A 78 7.18 3.27 -3.34
N ALA A 79 7.52 4.54 -3.17
CA ALA A 79 7.24 5.28 -1.95
C ALA A 79 6.91 6.75 -2.25
N TYR A 80 6.06 7.34 -1.43
CA TYR A 80 5.81 8.77 -1.45
C TYR A 80 6.72 9.48 -0.43
N ILE A 81 7.28 10.60 -0.84
CA ILE A 81 8.10 11.45 0.00
C ILE A 81 7.32 12.72 0.29
N VAL A 82 6.99 12.97 1.56
CA VAL A 82 6.16 14.11 1.97
C VAL A 82 6.76 15.43 1.49
N ASN A 83 5.93 16.30 0.91
CA ASN A 83 6.32 17.59 0.30
C ASN A 83 7.38 17.48 -0.80
N ALA A 84 7.49 16.31 -1.40
CA ALA A 84 8.35 16.08 -2.56
C ALA A 84 7.55 15.29 -3.61
N THR A 85 8.21 14.46 -4.38
CA THR A 85 7.52 13.56 -5.32
C THR A 85 7.78 12.11 -4.89
N GLY A 86 6.96 11.19 -5.36
CA GLY A 86 7.22 9.77 -5.17
C GLY A 86 8.51 9.33 -5.84
N CYS A 87 9.06 8.23 -5.37
CA CYS A 87 10.31 7.66 -5.88
C CYS A 87 10.20 6.15 -6.05
N VAL A 88 11.11 5.62 -6.87
CA VAL A 88 11.29 4.18 -7.08
C VAL A 88 12.71 3.81 -6.73
N ALA A 89 12.84 2.76 -5.93
CA ALA A 89 14.11 2.14 -5.59
C ALA A 89 14.09 0.66 -6.02
N VAL A 90 15.26 0.08 -6.24
CA VAL A 90 15.41 -1.29 -6.75
C VAL A 90 16.33 -2.12 -5.89
N SER A 91 16.03 -3.41 -5.79
CA SER A 91 16.89 -4.41 -5.15
C SER A 91 16.87 -5.74 -5.91
N ASP A 92 17.93 -6.51 -5.81
CA ASP A 92 17.98 -7.91 -6.27
C ASP A 92 17.35 -8.88 -5.25
N ARG A 93 16.98 -8.39 -4.07
CA ARG A 93 16.37 -9.18 -2.99
C ARG A 93 15.14 -8.50 -2.44
N PRO A 94 14.09 -9.27 -2.07
CA PRO A 94 12.86 -8.69 -1.56
C PRO A 94 13.05 -7.91 -0.25
N GLU A 95 13.94 -8.34 0.62
CA GLU A 95 14.23 -7.64 1.88
C GLU A 95 15.08 -6.37 1.71
N GLY A 96 15.61 -6.11 0.53
CA GLY A 96 16.50 -4.99 0.28
C GLY A 96 17.97 -5.30 0.62
N PRO A 97 18.84 -4.29 0.88
CA PRO A 97 18.48 -2.87 0.82
C PRO A 97 18.10 -2.43 -0.61
N PHE A 98 17.20 -1.46 -0.69
CA PHE A 98 16.81 -0.88 -1.98
C PHE A 98 17.67 0.33 -2.30
N THR A 99 18.10 0.44 -3.55
CA THR A 99 18.86 1.58 -4.08
C THR A 99 17.95 2.47 -4.89
N LEU A 100 17.98 3.78 -4.64
CA LEU A 100 17.20 4.75 -5.39
C LEU A 100 17.52 4.68 -6.88
N LEU A 101 16.49 4.45 -7.70
CA LEU A 101 16.56 4.56 -9.16
C LEU A 101 16.30 5.99 -9.60
N SER A 102 15.14 6.52 -9.25
CA SER A 102 14.69 7.87 -9.63
C SER A 102 13.48 8.28 -8.80
N LYS A 103 13.21 9.59 -8.79
CA LYS A 103 11.85 10.10 -8.57
C LYS A 103 10.99 9.78 -9.80
N TYR A 104 9.68 9.82 -9.64
CA TYR A 104 8.78 9.64 -10.79
C TYR A 104 9.08 10.65 -11.89
N LYS A 105 9.05 10.17 -13.13
CA LYS A 105 9.14 11.01 -14.32
C LYS A 105 7.83 10.93 -15.08
N TYR A 106 7.26 12.08 -15.37
CA TYR A 106 6.02 12.22 -16.11
C TYR A 106 5.98 13.57 -16.84
N THR A 107 5.26 13.60 -17.95
CA THR A 107 5.01 14.82 -18.74
C THR A 107 3.57 15.33 -18.58
N ILE A 108 2.85 14.79 -17.62
CA ILE A 108 1.48 15.18 -17.33
C ILE A 108 1.52 16.57 -16.67
N SER A 109 0.55 17.42 -17.04
CA SER A 109 0.49 18.77 -16.49
C SER A 109 0.39 18.75 -14.96
N ASP A 110 0.97 19.74 -14.32
CA ASP A 110 0.91 19.93 -12.88
C ASP A 110 -0.53 19.92 -12.32
N GLU A 111 -1.51 20.26 -13.13
CA GLU A 111 -2.93 20.24 -12.77
C GLU A 111 -3.48 18.82 -12.55
N ILE A 112 -2.94 17.83 -13.24
CA ILE A 112 -3.45 16.44 -13.18
C ILE A 112 -2.65 15.57 -12.21
N CYS A 113 -1.34 15.64 -12.23
CA CYS A 113 -0.47 14.69 -11.50
C CYS A 113 0.49 15.35 -10.50
N CYS A 114 0.39 16.64 -10.26
CA CYS A 114 1.35 17.37 -9.46
C CYS A 114 0.87 17.73 -8.07
N ASN A 115 1.80 18.25 -7.30
CA ASN A 115 1.65 18.53 -5.88
C ASN A 115 1.48 17.29 -5.00
N GLY A 116 2.15 16.19 -5.37
CA GLY A 116 2.18 14.99 -4.53
C GLY A 116 1.01 14.03 -4.72
N TRP A 117 0.34 14.07 -5.86
CA TRP A 117 -0.82 13.19 -6.13
C TRP A 117 -0.46 11.71 -6.28
N PHE A 118 0.80 11.36 -6.51
CA PHE A 118 1.29 9.98 -6.41
C PHE A 118 1.54 9.58 -4.94
N ILE A 119 0.59 9.93 -4.08
CA ILE A 119 0.54 9.54 -2.67
C ILE A 119 0.02 8.11 -2.58
N ASP A 120 0.53 7.34 -1.64
CA ASP A 120 0.13 5.96 -1.34
C ASP A 120 0.08 5.08 -2.58
N PRO A 121 1.21 4.92 -3.29
CA PRO A 121 1.25 4.14 -4.51
C PRO A 121 0.96 2.66 -4.23
N GLY A 122 0.02 2.09 -4.99
CA GLY A 122 -0.12 0.66 -5.16
C GLY A 122 0.23 0.30 -6.60
N VAL A 123 1.00 -0.76 -6.79
CA VAL A 123 1.53 -1.12 -8.11
C VAL A 123 1.11 -2.54 -8.48
N LEU A 124 0.73 -2.71 -9.73
CA LEU A 124 0.34 -4.00 -10.31
C LEU A 124 1.19 -4.29 -11.54
N VAL A 125 1.88 -5.42 -11.52
CA VAL A 125 2.44 -6.03 -12.73
C VAL A 125 1.42 -7.03 -13.24
N ASP A 126 0.83 -6.74 -14.40
CA ASP A 126 -0.21 -7.56 -15.00
C ASP A 126 0.36 -8.76 -15.76
N ASP A 127 -0.47 -9.74 -16.07
CA ASP A 127 -0.09 -10.98 -16.78
C ASP A 127 0.43 -10.73 -18.19
N ASP A 128 0.01 -9.63 -18.82
CA ASP A 128 0.52 -9.21 -20.13
C ASP A 128 1.86 -8.48 -20.06
N GLY A 129 2.41 -8.33 -18.85
CA GLY A 129 3.69 -7.68 -18.57
C GLY A 129 3.62 -6.16 -18.48
N ARG A 130 2.46 -5.54 -18.66
CA ARG A 130 2.28 -4.12 -18.35
C ARG A 130 2.31 -3.88 -16.85
N THR A 131 2.70 -2.68 -16.46
CA THR A 131 2.75 -2.27 -15.06
C THR A 131 1.90 -1.03 -14.88
N TYR A 132 1.07 -1.04 -13.85
CA TYR A 132 0.15 0.04 -13.52
C TYR A 132 0.42 0.53 -12.11
N ILE A 133 0.33 1.86 -11.92
CA ILE A 133 0.36 2.51 -10.61
C ILE A 133 -1.02 3.10 -10.32
N TYR A 134 -1.50 2.88 -9.10
CA TYR A 134 -2.72 3.45 -8.54
C TYR A 134 -2.33 4.25 -7.31
N CYS A 135 -2.84 5.45 -7.16
CA CYS A 135 -2.41 6.35 -6.11
C CYS A 135 -3.40 7.49 -5.90
N GLY A 136 -3.14 8.33 -4.94
CA GLY A 136 -3.83 9.58 -4.74
C GLY A 136 -4.26 9.86 -3.31
N TYR A 137 -4.58 11.13 -3.08
CA TYR A 137 -5.15 11.65 -1.84
C TYR A 137 -6.33 12.53 -2.19
N GLU A 138 -7.51 12.25 -1.63
CA GLU A 138 -8.80 12.88 -1.94
C GLU A 138 -9.23 12.77 -3.42
N ARG A 139 -8.36 12.31 -4.28
CA ARG A 139 -8.59 11.97 -5.71
C ARG A 139 -7.75 10.77 -6.06
N SER A 140 -8.35 9.82 -6.74
CA SER A 140 -7.65 8.62 -7.18
C SER A 140 -7.15 8.77 -8.61
N PHE A 141 -5.96 8.25 -8.85
CA PHE A 141 -5.32 8.19 -10.15
C PHE A 141 -4.88 6.78 -10.46
N MET A 142 -4.82 6.48 -11.72
CA MET A 142 -4.16 5.30 -12.25
C MET A 142 -3.36 5.72 -13.48
N ALA A 143 -2.20 5.11 -13.68
CA ALA A 143 -1.41 5.31 -14.89
C ALA A 143 -0.62 4.06 -15.26
N GLU A 144 -0.21 3.95 -16.52
CA GLU A 144 0.71 2.92 -16.97
C GLU A 144 2.15 3.37 -16.74
N VAL A 145 2.96 2.49 -16.16
CA VAL A 145 4.38 2.71 -15.92
C VAL A 145 5.17 2.14 -17.09
N ASP A 146 6.16 2.89 -17.57
CA ASP A 146 7.13 2.39 -18.53
C ASP A 146 7.98 1.28 -17.90
N THR A 147 7.87 0.10 -18.46
CA THR A 147 8.49 -1.12 -17.92
C THR A 147 9.99 -1.22 -18.17
N ASP A 148 10.56 -0.37 -19.01
CA ASP A 148 12.00 -0.29 -19.22
C ASP A 148 12.69 0.51 -18.10
N THR A 149 11.98 1.49 -17.53
CA THR A 149 12.49 2.34 -16.46
C THR A 149 11.92 2.00 -15.09
N MET A 150 10.67 1.55 -15.03
CA MET A 150 9.86 1.30 -13.82
C MET A 150 9.54 2.57 -12.99
N TYR A 151 9.99 3.75 -13.40
CA TYR A 151 9.72 5.02 -12.72
C TYR A 151 9.15 6.12 -13.64
N THR A 152 9.07 5.85 -14.94
CA THR A 152 8.48 6.80 -15.90
C THR A 152 7.00 6.48 -16.09
N ILE A 153 6.15 7.45 -15.90
CA ILE A 153 4.72 7.35 -16.22
C ILE A 153 4.56 7.60 -17.70
N LYS A 154 3.90 6.69 -18.41
CA LYS A 154 3.66 6.81 -19.84
C LYS A 154 2.77 8.00 -20.17
N ASP A 155 3.09 8.72 -21.21
CA ASP A 155 2.30 9.84 -21.70
C ASP A 155 0.86 9.40 -22.04
N ASN A 156 -0.10 10.24 -21.71
CA ASN A 156 -1.53 10.02 -21.96
C ASN A 156 -2.11 8.74 -21.33
N SER A 157 -1.45 8.11 -20.36
CA SER A 157 -1.94 6.93 -19.67
C SER A 157 -2.67 7.22 -18.36
N CYS A 158 -2.58 8.45 -17.87
CA CYS A 158 -3.17 8.82 -16.59
C CYS A 158 -4.70 8.93 -16.69
N ILE A 159 -5.38 8.26 -15.79
CA ILE A 159 -6.83 8.31 -15.61
C ILE A 159 -7.08 8.82 -14.19
N GLU A 160 -7.85 9.90 -14.09
CA GLU A 160 -8.28 10.49 -12.83
C GLU A 160 -9.63 9.90 -12.40
N HIS A 161 -9.90 9.94 -11.11
CA HIS A 161 -11.15 9.46 -10.52
C HIS A 161 -11.44 8.00 -10.85
N ILE A 162 -10.40 7.15 -10.79
CA ILE A 162 -10.55 5.71 -11.01
C ILE A 162 -11.54 5.10 -10.00
N ILE A 163 -11.60 5.66 -8.79
CA ILE A 163 -12.69 5.53 -7.84
C ILE A 163 -13.32 6.93 -7.69
N PRO A 164 -14.64 7.06 -7.77
CA PRO A 164 -15.35 8.34 -7.66
C PRO A 164 -15.12 9.07 -6.32
N ILE A 165 -15.23 10.39 -6.36
CA ILE A 165 -15.18 11.28 -5.19
C ILE A 165 -16.53 11.97 -4.93
N THR A 166 -17.51 11.75 -5.78
CA THR A 166 -18.88 12.24 -5.67
C THR A 166 -19.86 11.09 -5.83
N THR A 167 -21.04 11.23 -5.25
CA THR A 167 -22.09 10.21 -5.28
C THR A 167 -22.88 10.14 -6.58
N ASP A 168 -22.63 11.05 -7.51
CA ASP A 168 -23.24 11.04 -8.84
C ASP A 168 -22.41 10.15 -9.79
N ASN A 169 -22.63 8.85 -9.68
CA ASN A 169 -21.92 7.84 -10.47
C ASN A 169 -22.74 6.55 -10.59
N ASP A 170 -22.39 5.71 -11.57
CA ASP A 170 -23.06 4.43 -11.85
C ASP A 170 -22.37 3.22 -11.19
N GLY A 171 -21.33 3.45 -10.38
CA GLY A 171 -20.48 2.40 -9.80
C GLY A 171 -20.90 1.91 -8.42
N GLY A 172 -22.02 2.44 -7.85
CA GLY A 172 -22.46 2.10 -6.49
C GLY A 172 -21.70 2.81 -5.38
N PHE A 173 -20.99 3.89 -5.70
CA PHE A 173 -20.29 4.74 -4.72
C PHE A 173 -21.26 5.86 -4.26
N ASP A 174 -22.21 5.53 -3.39
CA ASP A 174 -23.39 6.32 -3.08
C ASP A 174 -23.34 7.08 -1.75
N THR A 175 -22.29 6.88 -0.97
CA THR A 175 -22.06 7.57 0.32
C THR A 175 -20.60 7.95 0.50
N GLU A 176 -20.27 8.84 1.45
CA GLU A 176 -18.89 9.17 1.80
C GLU A 176 -18.09 7.97 2.33
N GLU A 177 -18.76 6.92 2.81
CA GLU A 177 -18.15 5.66 3.23
C GLU A 177 -17.76 4.74 2.05
N THR A 178 -18.10 5.13 0.83
CA THR A 178 -17.77 4.39 -0.40
C THR A 178 -16.87 5.19 -1.35
N LEU A 179 -16.86 6.53 -1.21
CA LEU A 179 -16.04 7.41 -2.04
C LEU A 179 -14.56 7.32 -1.67
N PHE A 180 -13.69 7.60 -2.62
CA PHE A 180 -12.25 7.53 -2.45
C PHE A 180 -11.69 8.59 -1.49
N PHE A 181 -10.73 8.16 -0.67
CA PHE A 181 -9.86 9.05 0.09
C PHE A 181 -8.38 8.81 -0.24
N GLU A 182 -7.83 7.60 0.04
CA GLU A 182 -6.41 7.28 -0.23
C GLU A 182 -6.15 5.77 -0.17
N ALA A 183 -4.90 5.34 -0.06
CA ALA A 183 -4.48 3.97 0.26
C ALA A 183 -4.75 2.93 -0.84
N CYS A 184 -4.43 3.24 -2.07
CA CYS A 184 -4.62 2.32 -3.20
C CYS A 184 -3.82 1.02 -3.04
N SER A 185 -4.49 -0.13 -3.14
CA SER A 185 -3.85 -1.45 -3.19
C SER A 185 -4.50 -2.33 -4.27
N PRO A 186 -3.93 -2.36 -5.48
CA PRO A 186 -4.46 -3.17 -6.58
C PRO A 186 -4.07 -4.64 -6.45
N ARG A 187 -4.98 -5.54 -6.85
CA ARG A 187 -4.68 -6.97 -7.05
C ARG A 187 -5.49 -7.50 -8.22
N LYS A 188 -4.91 -8.46 -8.95
CA LYS A 188 -5.62 -9.23 -9.95
C LYS A 188 -5.89 -10.64 -9.43
N VAL A 189 -7.13 -11.09 -9.51
CA VAL A 189 -7.56 -12.42 -9.11
C VAL A 189 -8.35 -13.03 -10.26
N GLY A 190 -7.77 -14.00 -10.94
CA GLY A 190 -8.30 -14.45 -12.22
C GLY A 190 -8.37 -13.31 -13.24
N ASP A 191 -9.53 -13.07 -13.80
CA ASP A 191 -9.76 -11.97 -14.76
C ASP A 191 -10.29 -10.69 -14.09
N THR A 192 -10.37 -10.65 -12.76
CA THR A 192 -10.94 -9.53 -12.02
C THR A 192 -9.85 -8.71 -11.35
N TYR A 193 -9.91 -7.39 -11.53
CA TYR A 193 -9.07 -6.42 -10.86
C TYR A 193 -9.77 -5.91 -9.61
N TYR A 194 -9.11 -6.04 -8.48
CA TYR A 194 -9.54 -5.53 -7.17
C TYR A 194 -8.74 -4.29 -6.85
N LEU A 195 -9.39 -3.24 -6.40
CA LEU A 195 -8.75 -2.08 -5.81
C LEU A 195 -9.27 -1.89 -4.38
N ILE A 196 -8.39 -2.14 -3.42
CA ILE A 196 -8.65 -1.90 -2.01
C ILE A 196 -8.23 -0.46 -1.72
N TYR A 197 -8.99 0.25 -0.92
CA TYR A 197 -8.75 1.66 -0.62
C TYR A 197 -9.38 2.10 0.70
N SER A 198 -8.90 3.22 1.25
CA SER A 198 -9.52 3.90 2.38
C SER A 198 -10.62 4.83 1.87
N PRO A 199 -11.87 4.72 2.35
CA PRO A 199 -12.94 5.61 1.95
C PRO A 199 -12.83 6.98 2.65
N LYS A 200 -13.55 7.96 2.10
CA LYS A 200 -13.55 9.35 2.59
C LYS A 200 -14.03 9.49 4.04
N ARG A 201 -14.85 8.57 4.48
CA ARG A 201 -15.38 8.57 5.86
C ARG A 201 -15.50 7.15 6.40
N GLY A 202 -15.32 7.04 7.71
CA GLY A 202 -15.48 5.80 8.47
C GLY A 202 -14.19 5.00 8.63
N PRO A 203 -14.22 4.02 9.52
CA PRO A 203 -13.07 3.21 9.89
C PRO A 203 -12.90 1.97 8.99
N ARG A 204 -13.46 1.95 7.79
CA ARG A 204 -13.54 0.76 6.95
C ARG A 204 -12.45 0.75 5.89
N LEU A 205 -11.99 -0.44 5.56
CA LEU A 205 -11.17 -0.70 4.39
C LEU A 205 -12.10 -1.23 3.28
N ALA A 206 -12.38 -0.37 2.30
CA ALA A 206 -13.30 -0.63 1.20
C ALA A 206 -12.60 -1.31 0.01
N TYR A 207 -13.40 -1.90 -0.89
CA TYR A 207 -12.88 -2.41 -2.15
C TYR A 207 -13.89 -2.24 -3.29
N ALA A 208 -13.32 -2.14 -4.49
CA ALA A 208 -14.04 -2.09 -5.76
C ALA A 208 -13.42 -3.08 -6.75
N THR A 209 -14.20 -3.51 -7.74
CA THR A 209 -13.72 -4.44 -8.77
C THR A 209 -13.99 -3.92 -10.18
N SER A 210 -13.17 -4.37 -11.13
CA SER A 210 -13.32 -4.11 -12.56
C SER A 210 -12.85 -5.32 -13.38
N ASP A 211 -13.29 -5.43 -14.62
CA ASP A 211 -12.78 -6.37 -15.62
C ASP A 211 -11.55 -5.83 -16.39
N LYS A 212 -11.12 -4.61 -16.08
CA LYS A 212 -9.96 -3.95 -16.69
C LYS A 212 -9.13 -3.20 -15.64
N PRO A 213 -7.81 -3.11 -15.82
CA PRO A 213 -6.96 -2.35 -14.92
C PRO A 213 -7.33 -0.85 -14.92
N THR A 214 -7.87 -0.35 -16.02
CA THR A 214 -8.29 1.05 -16.22
C THR A 214 -9.69 1.36 -15.73
N GLY A 215 -10.41 0.40 -15.12
CA GLY A 215 -11.81 0.56 -14.75
C GLY A 215 -12.79 0.47 -15.94
N PRO A 216 -14.05 0.92 -15.80
CA PRO A 216 -14.58 1.51 -14.57
C PRO A 216 -14.68 0.50 -13.42
N PHE A 217 -14.34 0.93 -12.23
CA PHE A 217 -14.53 0.13 -11.03
C PHE A 217 -15.95 0.25 -10.49
N LYS A 218 -16.41 -0.82 -9.83
CA LYS A 218 -17.68 -0.87 -9.11
C LYS A 218 -17.44 -1.19 -7.66
N TYR A 219 -18.07 -0.45 -6.77
CA TYR A 219 -18.04 -0.71 -5.34
C TYR A 219 -18.60 -2.10 -5.03
N ARG A 220 -17.93 -2.84 -4.17
CA ARG A 220 -18.32 -4.21 -3.80
C ARG A 220 -18.58 -4.40 -2.32
N GLY A 221 -18.08 -3.49 -1.49
CA GLY A 221 -18.22 -3.58 -0.05
C GLY A 221 -16.98 -3.11 0.70
N TYR A 222 -16.91 -3.51 1.95
CA TYR A 222 -15.71 -3.34 2.77
C TYR A 222 -15.23 -4.72 3.26
N ILE A 223 -13.95 -4.82 3.60
CA ILE A 223 -13.34 -6.07 4.06
C ILE A 223 -13.19 -6.04 5.57
N VAL A 224 -12.71 -4.93 6.13
CA VAL A 224 -12.48 -4.73 7.56
C VAL A 224 -13.14 -3.44 8.02
N ASP A 225 -13.72 -3.46 9.24
CA ASP A 225 -14.21 -2.29 9.95
C ASP A 225 -13.37 -2.10 11.23
N ASN A 226 -12.53 -1.06 11.25
CA ASN A 226 -11.62 -0.74 12.35
C ASN A 226 -12.30 0.11 13.45
N GLY A 227 -13.63 0.07 13.56
CA GLY A 227 -14.42 0.93 14.45
C GLY A 227 -14.15 0.75 15.94
N VAL A 228 -13.60 -0.38 16.36
CA VAL A 228 -13.33 -0.68 17.76
C VAL A 228 -12.19 0.17 18.33
N ASP A 229 -11.14 0.39 17.54
CA ASP A 229 -9.93 1.11 17.94
C ASP A 229 -9.64 2.31 17.04
N TYR A 230 -10.71 2.98 16.57
CA TYR A 230 -10.60 4.05 15.59
C TYR A 230 -10.62 5.44 16.24
N PRO A 231 -9.45 6.03 16.54
CA PRO A 231 -9.36 7.41 17.01
C PRO A 231 -9.48 8.45 15.88
N GLY A 232 -9.66 8.01 14.65
CA GLY A 232 -9.64 8.78 13.41
C GLY A 232 -8.52 8.35 12.48
N GLY A 233 -8.36 9.00 11.34
CA GLY A 233 -7.34 8.68 10.33
C GLY A 233 -7.86 7.75 9.24
N ASN A 234 -6.94 7.13 8.52
CA ASN A 234 -7.22 6.23 7.40
C ASN A 234 -6.96 4.76 7.75
N ASP A 235 -7.35 3.90 6.83
CA ASP A 235 -6.98 2.50 6.83
C ASP A 235 -6.14 2.18 5.58
N HIS A 236 -5.07 1.40 5.77
CA HIS A 236 -4.29 0.81 4.68
C HIS A 236 -4.37 -0.71 4.76
N GLY A 237 -4.45 -1.36 3.60
CA GLY A 237 -4.43 -2.81 3.58
C GLY A 237 -4.23 -3.38 2.18
N SER A 238 -3.90 -4.66 2.15
CA SER A 238 -3.74 -5.40 0.91
C SER A 238 -4.17 -6.84 1.06
N ILE A 239 -4.74 -7.43 0.01
CA ILE A 239 -5.04 -8.86 0.00
C ILE A 239 -3.89 -9.64 -0.62
N ALA A 240 -3.63 -10.85 -0.10
CA ALA A 240 -2.64 -11.76 -0.65
C ALA A 240 -3.07 -13.21 -0.48
N GLN A 241 -2.73 -14.05 -1.45
CA GLN A 241 -2.94 -15.49 -1.34
C GLN A 241 -1.65 -16.18 -0.88
N ILE A 242 -1.75 -16.98 0.17
CA ILE A 242 -0.62 -17.74 0.72
C ILE A 242 -1.08 -19.19 0.86
N ASN A 243 -0.42 -20.11 0.18
CA ASN A 243 -0.76 -21.55 0.18
C ASN A 243 -2.24 -21.83 -0.11
N GLY A 244 -2.84 -21.08 -1.04
CA GLY A 244 -4.25 -21.23 -1.43
C GLY A 244 -5.26 -20.51 -0.54
N GLN A 245 -4.86 -20.02 0.62
CA GLN A 245 -5.71 -19.23 1.52
C GLN A 245 -5.52 -17.73 1.23
N TRP A 246 -6.60 -16.97 1.12
CA TRP A 246 -6.58 -15.51 1.02
C TRP A 246 -6.54 -14.85 2.39
N TYR A 247 -5.82 -13.75 2.48
CA TYR A 247 -5.66 -12.94 3.68
C TYR A 247 -5.82 -11.47 3.34
N ILE A 248 -6.37 -10.68 4.27
CA ILE A 248 -6.27 -9.23 4.31
C ILE A 248 -5.19 -8.85 5.32
N PHE A 249 -4.20 -8.10 4.87
CA PHE A 249 -3.23 -7.42 5.73
C PHE A 249 -3.68 -5.97 5.87
N TYR A 250 -3.73 -5.48 7.09
CA TYR A 250 -4.19 -4.14 7.39
C TYR A 250 -3.50 -3.61 8.64
N HIS A 251 -3.86 -2.43 9.13
CA HIS A 251 -3.32 -1.93 10.38
C HIS A 251 -4.43 -1.56 11.37
N ARG A 252 -4.11 -1.66 12.65
CA ARG A 252 -4.88 -1.09 13.76
C ARG A 252 -4.12 0.07 14.34
N MET A 253 -4.87 1.08 14.78
CA MET A 253 -4.35 2.16 15.59
C MET A 253 -4.30 1.70 17.04
N THR A 254 -3.19 1.96 17.72
CA THR A 254 -2.95 1.52 19.09
C THR A 254 -2.62 2.71 19.98
N ASN A 255 -2.64 2.52 21.31
CA ASN A 255 -2.32 3.57 22.29
C ASN A 255 -3.24 4.81 22.20
N GLY A 256 -4.46 4.67 21.63
CA GLY A 256 -5.42 5.77 21.50
C GLY A 256 -4.96 6.89 20.57
N THR A 257 -4.05 6.64 19.66
CA THR A 257 -3.53 7.62 18.71
C THR A 257 -3.42 7.06 17.30
N ILE A 258 -3.59 7.94 16.31
CA ILE A 258 -3.39 7.62 14.91
C ILE A 258 -1.90 7.49 14.51
N MET A 259 -0.97 7.88 15.42
CA MET A 259 0.48 7.86 15.22
C MET A 259 1.13 6.57 15.76
N SER A 260 0.34 5.53 16.03
CA SER A 260 0.85 4.26 16.56
C SER A 260 0.10 3.10 15.93
N ARG A 261 0.48 2.73 14.72
CA ARG A 261 -0.15 1.66 13.95
C ARG A 261 0.55 0.32 14.15
N ARG A 262 -0.22 -0.76 14.09
CA ARG A 262 0.29 -2.14 14.14
C ARG A 262 -0.29 -2.94 13.00
N ALA A 263 0.57 -3.72 12.34
CA ALA A 263 0.14 -4.63 11.30
C ALA A 263 -0.74 -5.75 11.88
N CYS A 264 -1.82 -6.04 11.17
CA CYS A 264 -2.79 -7.07 11.47
C CYS A 264 -3.06 -7.92 10.23
N VAL A 265 -3.65 -9.09 10.44
CA VAL A 265 -4.04 -9.99 9.36
C VAL A 265 -5.28 -10.79 9.77
N GLU A 266 -6.20 -10.97 8.80
CA GLU A 266 -7.34 -11.88 8.92
C GLU A 266 -7.43 -12.78 7.70
N LYS A 267 -7.95 -14.00 7.89
CA LYS A 267 -8.33 -14.87 6.77
C LYS A 267 -9.57 -14.30 6.08
N ILE A 268 -9.55 -14.26 4.77
CA ILE A 268 -10.71 -13.87 3.96
C ILE A 268 -11.05 -14.95 2.95
N GLU A 269 -12.26 -14.90 2.43
CA GLU A 269 -12.71 -15.70 1.31
C GLU A 269 -13.09 -14.79 0.14
N ILE A 270 -12.73 -15.20 -1.07
CA ILE A 270 -13.24 -14.58 -2.30
C ILE A 270 -14.26 -15.54 -2.86
N LEU A 271 -15.54 -15.15 -2.82
CA LEU A 271 -16.65 -15.97 -3.29
C LEU A 271 -16.65 -16.11 -4.80
N PRO A 272 -17.36 -17.09 -5.38
CA PRO A 272 -17.40 -17.31 -6.83
C PRO A 272 -17.88 -16.11 -7.65
N ASP A 273 -18.65 -15.20 -7.05
CA ASP A 273 -19.10 -13.95 -7.67
C ASP A 273 -18.09 -12.79 -7.50
N GLY A 274 -16.92 -13.06 -6.93
CA GLY A 274 -15.87 -12.11 -6.65
C GLY A 274 -16.09 -11.26 -5.39
N THR A 275 -17.14 -11.51 -4.61
CA THR A 275 -17.39 -10.80 -3.36
C THR A 275 -16.45 -11.27 -2.26
N ILE A 276 -15.98 -10.35 -1.43
CA ILE A 276 -15.23 -10.62 -0.19
C ILE A 276 -16.16 -10.25 0.97
N PRO A 277 -16.70 -11.23 1.72
CA PRO A 277 -17.49 -10.94 2.91
C PRO A 277 -16.64 -10.19 3.95
N PRO A 278 -17.24 -9.23 4.68
CA PRO A 278 -16.55 -8.57 5.78
C PRO A 278 -16.06 -9.55 6.83
N VAL A 279 -14.87 -9.33 7.35
CA VAL A 279 -14.30 -10.13 8.42
C VAL A 279 -14.20 -9.32 9.70
N GLU A 280 -14.40 -10.02 10.82
CA GLU A 280 -14.21 -9.44 12.14
C GLU A 280 -12.71 -9.25 12.40
N MET A 281 -12.36 -8.12 12.95
CA MET A 281 -11.01 -7.79 13.38
C MET A 281 -10.71 -8.54 14.68
N THR A 282 -9.70 -9.41 14.64
CA THR A 282 -9.30 -10.23 15.79
C THR A 282 -7.87 -9.95 16.23
N SER A 283 -7.43 -10.57 17.31
CA SER A 283 -6.03 -10.63 17.74
C SER A 283 -5.38 -11.99 17.43
N LEU A 284 -6.05 -12.83 16.64
CA LEU A 284 -5.60 -14.21 16.40
C LEU A 284 -4.48 -14.27 15.35
N GLY A 285 -4.32 -13.27 14.52
CA GLY A 285 -3.31 -13.28 13.47
C GLY A 285 -3.56 -14.44 12.49
N PHE A 286 -2.55 -15.28 12.26
CA PHE A 286 -2.67 -16.43 11.34
C PHE A 286 -3.34 -17.64 11.99
N GLU A 287 -3.08 -17.92 13.24
CA GLU A 287 -3.66 -19.04 14.01
C GLU A 287 -3.84 -18.68 15.49
N ASP A 288 -2.86 -17.99 16.08
CA ASP A 288 -2.85 -17.54 17.47
C ASP A 288 -2.49 -16.05 17.55
N SER A 289 -2.91 -15.38 18.61
CA SER A 289 -2.48 -14.01 18.87
C SER A 289 -0.98 -13.98 19.11
N LEU A 290 -0.28 -13.04 18.47
CA LEU A 290 1.10 -12.75 18.82
C LEU A 290 1.13 -12.19 20.24
N ASP A 291 2.07 -12.67 21.07
CA ASP A 291 2.32 -12.08 22.38
C ASP A 291 2.67 -10.59 22.21
N PRO A 292 1.83 -9.66 22.74
CA PRO A 292 2.05 -8.23 22.57
C PRO A 292 3.34 -7.75 23.26
N TYR A 293 3.92 -8.57 24.12
CA TYR A 293 5.16 -8.29 24.84
C TYR A 293 6.38 -9.00 24.22
N ARG A 294 6.17 -9.82 23.19
CA ARG A 294 7.28 -10.40 22.45
C ARG A 294 7.96 -9.32 21.63
N ILE A 295 8.98 -8.74 22.20
CA ILE A 295 9.92 -7.87 21.48
C ILE A 295 10.66 -8.79 20.49
N THR A 296 10.30 -8.72 19.22
CA THR A 296 11.17 -9.20 18.16
C THR A 296 12.34 -8.23 18.13
N GLU A 297 13.49 -8.67 18.62
CA GLU A 297 14.72 -7.90 18.49
C GLU A 297 14.94 -7.55 17.01
N ALA A 298 15.17 -6.27 16.78
CA ALA A 298 15.40 -5.70 15.46
C ALA A 298 16.80 -6.06 14.95
#